data_9a656b3f69369d3cd4454e26d062cf02
#
_entry.id   9a656b3f69369d3cd4454e26d062cf02
#
_cell.length_a   1.000
_cell.length_b   1.000
_cell.length_c   1.000
_cell.angle_alpha   90.00
_cell.angle_beta   90.00
_cell.angle_gamma   90.00
#
_symmetry.space_group_name_H-M   'P 1'
#
loop_
_entity.id
_entity.type
_entity.pdbx_description
1 polymer ?
#
loop_
_entity_poly.entity_id
_entity_poly.type
_entity_poly.pdbx_seq_one_letter_code
_entity_poly.pdbx_strand_id
1 'polypeptide(L)'
;EVTATYSTNEPTHGNVEVTHTTEEDVRSIEGFTKVDDRTYKKTYTSNAKEDVTVYDIAGNKTVVTVEVTNIDKTAPEVKVTYSTKEITYDAVEVTLTANENVQAIEGFTKVDDRTYKKTFAKNTDINVDVFDIAGNKTVVNISITNITEKPTVPEEPETPVTPPTEPVTPESPSAVEEPAVAPKTGDNSMAAMYAIIAGISGAVVLLSAKKKKCNR
;
A
#
# COMPACT_ATOMS: atom_id res chain seq x y z
N GLU A 1 32.63 29.97 16.01
CA GLU A 1 32.14 28.78 15.30
C GLU A 1 30.94 29.16 14.39
N VAL A 2 30.75 28.43 13.27
CA VAL A 2 29.62 28.64 12.34
C VAL A 2 28.84 27.35 12.25
N THR A 3 27.54 27.41 12.55
CA THR A 3 26.63 26.27 12.45
C THR A 3 25.64 26.48 11.30
N ALA A 4 25.45 25.46 10.47
CA ALA A 4 24.45 25.45 9.41
C ALA A 4 23.25 24.59 9.82
N THR A 5 22.04 25.10 9.62
CA THR A 5 20.79 24.36 9.76
C THR A 5 19.98 24.46 8.48
N TYR A 6 19.25 23.39 8.17
CA TYR A 6 18.46 23.25 6.94
C TYR A 6 16.98 23.18 7.29
N SER A 7 16.13 23.83 6.50
CA SER A 7 14.68 23.79 6.71
C SER A 7 14.11 22.37 6.64
N THR A 8 14.73 21.50 5.85
CA THR A 8 14.47 20.05 5.79
C THR A 8 15.70 19.31 5.30
N ASN A 9 15.86 18.08 5.77
CA ASN A 9 16.83 17.10 5.24
C ASN A 9 16.13 15.96 4.49
N GLU A 10 14.80 15.92 4.54
CA GLU A 10 14.01 14.94 3.79
C GLU A 10 13.89 15.35 2.33
N PRO A 11 13.73 14.40 1.38
CA PRO A 11 13.45 14.70 -0.02
C PRO A 11 12.29 15.67 -0.16
N THR A 12 12.43 16.69 -1.01
CA THR A 12 11.41 17.71 -1.18
C THR A 12 11.38 18.26 -2.60
N HIS A 13 10.19 18.53 -3.14
CA HIS A 13 10.01 19.32 -4.37
C HIS A 13 10.08 20.83 -4.11
N GLY A 14 10.06 21.22 -2.83
CA GLY A 14 10.18 22.61 -2.39
C GLY A 14 11.60 23.14 -2.45
N ASN A 15 11.76 24.35 -1.94
CA ASN A 15 13.07 24.95 -1.75
C ASN A 15 13.61 24.60 -0.36
N VAL A 16 14.93 24.61 -0.21
CA VAL A 16 15.60 24.41 1.07
C VAL A 16 16.21 25.73 1.51
N GLU A 17 15.80 26.21 2.68
CA GLU A 17 16.44 27.37 3.33
C GLU A 17 17.57 26.86 4.21
N VAL A 18 18.77 27.41 4.02
CA VAL A 18 19.92 27.18 4.89
C VAL A 18 20.11 28.44 5.76
N THR A 19 20.19 28.21 7.06
CA THR A 19 20.46 29.24 8.05
C THR A 19 21.83 28.99 8.67
N HIS A 20 22.72 29.96 8.56
CA HIS A 20 23.98 30.01 9.28
C HIS A 20 23.80 30.81 10.56
N THR A 21 24.24 30.25 11.68
CA THR A 21 24.30 30.91 12.98
C THR A 21 25.74 30.87 13.49
N THR A 22 26.21 32.02 14.01
CA THR A 22 27.58 32.17 14.53
C THR A 22 27.57 32.48 16.02
N GLU A 23 28.61 32.08 16.73
CA GLU A 23 28.77 32.35 18.18
C GLU A 23 29.09 33.82 18.46
N GLU A 24 29.71 34.49 17.51
CA GLU A 24 30.10 35.91 17.59
C GLU A 24 29.50 36.69 16.43
N ASP A 25 29.46 38.02 16.57
CA ASP A 25 28.96 38.91 15.51
C ASP A 25 29.87 38.82 14.28
N VAL A 26 29.28 38.67 13.10
CA VAL A 26 30.01 38.61 11.83
C VAL A 26 29.61 39.78 10.92
N ARG A 27 30.56 40.22 10.12
CA ARG A 27 30.34 41.29 9.18
C ARG A 27 29.45 40.87 8.00
N SER A 28 29.74 39.69 7.45
CA SER A 28 29.00 39.16 6.31
C SER A 28 29.25 37.65 6.12
N ILE A 29 28.27 37.01 5.53
CA ILE A 29 28.42 35.65 4.94
C ILE A 29 28.14 35.82 3.46
N GLU A 30 29.11 35.43 2.63
CA GLU A 30 29.03 35.63 1.18
C GLU A 30 27.86 34.85 0.57
N GLY A 31 27.04 35.53 -0.22
CA GLY A 31 25.86 34.93 -0.87
C GLY A 31 24.66 34.70 0.04
N PHE A 32 24.72 35.07 1.32
CA PHE A 32 23.61 34.97 2.28
C PHE A 32 23.03 36.35 2.64
N THR A 33 21.76 36.33 2.96
CA THR A 33 21.04 37.53 3.44
C THR A 33 21.13 37.60 4.96
N LYS A 34 21.56 38.75 5.47
CA LYS A 34 21.63 39.02 6.90
C LYS A 34 20.24 39.11 7.51
N VAL A 35 20.00 38.37 8.59
CA VAL A 35 18.80 38.47 9.44
C VAL A 35 19.13 39.34 10.67
N ASP A 36 20.24 39.01 11.34
CA ASP A 36 20.83 39.79 12.44
C ASP A 36 22.37 39.63 12.42
N ASP A 37 23.07 40.14 13.45
CA ASP A 37 24.53 40.13 13.48
C ASP A 37 25.17 38.75 13.54
N ARG A 38 24.37 37.72 13.83
CA ARG A 38 24.81 36.32 13.98
C ARG A 38 24.06 35.32 13.12
N THR A 39 23.01 35.78 12.40
CA THR A 39 22.12 34.90 11.65
C THR A 39 22.02 35.36 10.20
N TYR A 40 22.30 34.45 9.29
CA TYR A 40 22.24 34.65 7.84
C TYR A 40 21.49 33.52 7.17
N LYS A 41 20.74 33.81 6.10
CA LYS A 41 19.89 32.87 5.39
C LYS A 41 20.09 32.90 3.89
N LYS A 42 19.99 31.73 3.26
CA LYS A 42 19.95 31.59 1.82
C LYS A 42 18.97 30.50 1.43
N THR A 43 18.16 30.77 0.41
CA THR A 43 17.22 29.77 -0.14
C THR A 43 17.81 29.15 -1.39
N TYR A 44 17.86 27.81 -1.40
CA TYR A 44 18.28 27.01 -2.54
C TYR A 44 17.04 26.48 -3.25
N THR A 45 17.00 26.68 -4.56
CA THR A 45 15.91 26.22 -5.43
C THR A 45 16.24 24.94 -6.20
N SER A 46 17.50 24.51 -6.13
CA SER A 46 18.06 23.28 -6.71
C SER A 46 19.19 22.78 -5.82
N ASN A 47 19.58 21.53 -6.00
CA ASN A 47 20.74 20.95 -5.33
C ASN A 47 22.01 21.75 -5.64
N ALA A 48 22.83 21.97 -4.63
CA ALA A 48 24.04 22.75 -4.71
C ALA A 48 25.07 22.29 -3.70
N LYS A 49 26.33 22.46 -4.05
CA LYS A 49 27.47 22.34 -3.16
C LYS A 49 28.37 23.52 -3.40
N GLU A 50 28.57 24.32 -2.38
CA GLU A 50 29.40 25.55 -2.47
C GLU A 50 30.18 25.81 -1.20
N ASP A 51 31.34 26.43 -1.35
CA ASP A 51 32.12 26.97 -0.25
C ASP A 51 31.74 28.41 -0.02
N VAL A 52 31.37 28.73 1.21
CA VAL A 52 30.84 30.03 1.61
C VAL A 52 31.86 30.71 2.54
N THR A 53 32.24 31.93 2.24
CA THR A 53 33.16 32.70 3.06
C THR A 53 32.40 33.50 4.12
N VAL A 54 32.79 33.32 5.36
CA VAL A 54 32.31 34.05 6.53
C VAL A 54 33.38 35.04 6.96
N TYR A 55 33.03 36.33 7.11
CA TYR A 55 33.93 37.37 7.57
C TYR A 55 33.53 37.86 8.95
N ASP A 56 34.44 37.81 9.92
CA ASP A 56 34.22 38.44 11.23
C ASP A 56 34.29 39.95 11.12
N ILE A 57 34.03 40.64 12.26
CA ILE A 57 34.09 42.12 12.33
C ILE A 57 35.49 42.64 12.09
N ALA A 58 36.52 41.89 12.48
CA ALA A 58 37.94 42.22 12.31
C ALA A 58 38.44 42.01 10.87
N GLY A 59 37.68 41.31 10.03
CA GLY A 59 38.01 41.01 8.65
C GLY A 59 38.70 39.64 8.47
N ASN A 60 38.81 38.82 9.48
CA ASN A 60 39.25 37.45 9.33
C ASN A 60 38.22 36.65 8.61
N LYS A 61 38.63 35.62 7.85
CA LYS A 61 37.75 34.79 7.07
C LYS A 61 37.81 33.34 7.47
N THR A 62 36.66 32.68 7.47
CA THR A 62 36.49 31.25 7.59
C THR A 62 35.66 30.77 6.40
N VAL A 63 36.01 29.60 5.85
CA VAL A 63 35.25 28.97 4.76
C VAL A 63 34.47 27.81 5.35
N VAL A 64 33.17 27.73 5.04
CA VAL A 64 32.28 26.63 5.38
C VAL A 64 31.64 26.07 4.11
N THR A 65 31.54 24.75 4.01
CA THR A 65 30.89 24.10 2.86
C THR A 65 29.40 23.91 3.16
N VAL A 66 28.56 24.36 2.25
CA VAL A 66 27.11 24.09 2.26
C VAL A 66 26.83 23.06 1.18
N GLU A 67 26.08 22.03 1.52
CA GLU A 67 25.66 20.98 0.59
C GLU A 67 24.16 20.70 0.72
N VAL A 68 23.41 20.95 -0.36
CA VAL A 68 21.97 20.65 -0.49
C VAL A 68 21.82 19.59 -1.56
N THR A 69 21.28 18.41 -1.22
CA THR A 69 21.17 17.26 -2.12
C THR A 69 19.78 16.64 -2.17
N ASN A 70 18.83 17.21 -1.42
CA ASN A 70 17.51 16.64 -1.18
C ASN A 70 16.38 17.32 -1.96
N ILE A 71 16.69 18.23 -2.89
CA ILE A 71 15.70 18.87 -3.76
C ILE A 71 15.51 18.01 -5.00
N ASP A 72 14.29 17.49 -5.17
CA ASP A 72 13.84 16.81 -6.38
C ASP A 72 12.56 17.45 -6.89
N LYS A 73 12.57 17.90 -8.14
CA LYS A 73 11.44 18.57 -8.81
C LYS A 73 10.91 17.79 -10.00
N THR A 74 11.35 16.54 -10.16
CA THR A 74 10.97 15.69 -11.25
C THR A 74 9.84 14.77 -10.80
N ALA A 75 8.72 14.78 -11.52
CA ALA A 75 7.62 13.88 -11.22
C ALA A 75 7.92 12.45 -11.72
N PRO A 76 7.41 11.40 -11.05
CA PRO A 76 7.67 10.03 -11.43
C PRO A 76 7.03 9.67 -12.78
N GLU A 77 7.75 8.92 -13.61
CA GLU A 77 7.20 8.30 -14.79
C GLU A 77 6.58 6.95 -14.41
N VAL A 78 5.30 6.75 -14.76
CA VAL A 78 4.53 5.55 -14.38
C VAL A 78 4.06 4.79 -15.60
N LYS A 79 4.45 3.52 -15.69
CA LYS A 79 3.97 2.57 -16.69
C LYS A 79 2.77 1.81 -16.14
N VAL A 80 1.68 1.76 -16.93
CA VAL A 80 0.49 0.97 -16.64
C VAL A 80 0.52 -0.32 -17.46
N THR A 81 0.29 -1.46 -16.81
CA THR A 81 0.11 -2.75 -17.49
C THR A 81 -1.14 -3.44 -16.97
N TYR A 82 -1.78 -4.20 -17.84
CA TYR A 82 -3.03 -4.93 -17.59
C TYR A 82 -2.76 -6.42 -17.74
N SER A 83 -3.37 -7.26 -16.90
CA SER A 83 -3.27 -8.71 -17.00
C SER A 83 -3.79 -9.24 -18.37
N THR A 84 -4.80 -8.57 -18.92
CA THR A 84 -5.30 -8.81 -20.27
C THR A 84 -5.91 -7.53 -20.86
N LYS A 85 -5.90 -7.41 -22.18
CA LYS A 85 -6.65 -6.41 -22.96
C LYS A 85 -7.72 -7.09 -23.86
N GLU A 86 -7.70 -8.42 -23.91
CA GLU A 86 -8.72 -9.20 -24.60
C GLU A 86 -10.02 -9.22 -23.78
N ILE A 87 -11.16 -9.44 -24.46
CA ILE A 87 -12.46 -9.58 -23.81
C ILE A 87 -12.37 -10.73 -22.77
N THR A 88 -12.82 -10.44 -21.56
CA THR A 88 -12.78 -11.40 -20.45
C THR A 88 -14.06 -11.34 -19.62
N TYR A 89 -14.38 -12.45 -18.95
CA TYR A 89 -15.39 -12.53 -17.90
C TYR A 89 -14.77 -12.38 -16.50
N ASP A 90 -13.45 -12.41 -16.43
CA ASP A 90 -12.69 -12.33 -15.19
C ASP A 90 -12.27 -10.89 -14.90
N ALA A 91 -11.94 -10.64 -13.65
CA ALA A 91 -11.39 -9.37 -13.21
C ALA A 91 -10.01 -9.10 -13.84
N VAL A 92 -9.74 -7.84 -14.14
CA VAL A 92 -8.47 -7.39 -14.73
C VAL A 92 -7.57 -6.84 -13.63
N GLU A 93 -6.37 -7.40 -13.49
CA GLU A 93 -5.33 -6.84 -12.64
C GLU A 93 -4.57 -5.75 -13.39
N VAL A 94 -4.46 -4.59 -12.76
CA VAL A 94 -3.66 -3.46 -13.23
C VAL A 94 -2.40 -3.37 -12.37
N THR A 95 -1.24 -3.27 -13.01
CA THR A 95 0.04 -3.02 -12.36
C THR A 95 0.56 -1.65 -12.78
N LEU A 96 0.87 -0.82 -11.80
CA LEU A 96 1.57 0.45 -11.95
C LEU A 96 3.03 0.24 -11.58
N THR A 97 3.95 0.63 -12.46
CA THR A 97 5.40 0.55 -12.21
C THR A 97 6.03 1.91 -12.48
N ALA A 98 6.61 2.51 -11.45
CA ALA A 98 7.30 3.79 -11.53
C ALA A 98 8.80 3.61 -11.81
N ASN A 99 9.43 4.63 -12.41
CA ASN A 99 10.89 4.68 -12.64
C ASN A 99 11.68 4.92 -11.34
N GLU A 100 11.01 5.41 -10.28
CA GLU A 100 11.56 5.74 -8.96
C GLU A 100 10.63 5.32 -7.82
N ASN A 101 11.10 5.48 -6.57
CA ASN A 101 10.30 5.16 -5.38
C ASN A 101 9.15 6.15 -5.23
N VAL A 102 7.95 5.62 -4.98
CA VAL A 102 6.73 6.41 -4.83
C VAL A 102 6.07 6.17 -3.48
N GLN A 103 5.28 7.15 -3.05
CA GLN A 103 4.44 7.04 -1.87
C GLN A 103 3.34 5.98 -2.09
N ALA A 104 2.66 5.60 -1.01
CA ALA A 104 1.54 4.67 -1.10
C ALA A 104 0.46 5.21 -2.05
N ILE A 105 0.05 4.40 -3.02
CA ILE A 105 -1.01 4.73 -3.98
C ILE A 105 -2.34 4.27 -3.39
N GLU A 106 -3.27 5.20 -3.21
CA GLU A 106 -4.56 4.93 -2.60
C GLU A 106 -5.34 3.86 -3.36
N GLY A 107 -5.83 2.86 -2.62
CA GLY A 107 -6.61 1.76 -3.17
C GLY A 107 -5.82 0.74 -3.99
N PHE A 108 -4.49 0.79 -3.98
CA PHE A 108 -3.61 -0.20 -4.59
C PHE A 108 -2.82 -0.95 -3.51
N THR A 109 -2.48 -2.20 -3.81
CA THR A 109 -1.62 -3.03 -2.96
C THR A 109 -0.17 -2.83 -3.39
N LYS A 110 0.69 -2.47 -2.43
CA LYS A 110 2.13 -2.33 -2.65
C LYS A 110 2.77 -3.70 -2.87
N VAL A 111 3.54 -3.83 -3.94
CA VAL A 111 4.41 -5.00 -4.21
C VAL A 111 5.85 -4.68 -3.78
N ASP A 112 6.35 -3.52 -4.17
CA ASP A 112 7.63 -2.93 -3.76
C ASP A 112 7.53 -1.39 -3.79
N ASP A 113 8.67 -0.68 -3.60
CA ASP A 113 8.68 0.80 -3.51
C ASP A 113 8.33 1.50 -4.85
N ARG A 114 8.27 0.76 -5.96
CA ARG A 114 7.98 1.26 -7.32
C ARG A 114 6.80 0.59 -7.97
N THR A 115 6.29 -0.51 -7.40
CA THR A 115 5.29 -1.38 -8.04
C THR A 115 4.07 -1.54 -7.17
N TYR A 116 2.91 -1.25 -7.74
CA TYR A 116 1.60 -1.32 -7.09
C TYR A 116 0.60 -2.05 -7.98
N LYS A 117 -0.34 -2.80 -7.37
CA LYS A 117 -1.33 -3.60 -8.07
C LYS A 117 -2.73 -3.37 -7.55
N LYS A 118 -3.71 -3.44 -8.45
CA LYS A 118 -5.14 -3.41 -8.12
C LYS A 118 -5.92 -4.26 -9.11
N THR A 119 -6.89 -5.01 -8.58
CA THR A 119 -7.82 -5.80 -9.39
C THR A 119 -9.15 -5.08 -9.54
N PHE A 120 -9.66 -5.02 -10.76
CA PHE A 120 -10.94 -4.42 -11.12
C PHE A 120 -11.88 -5.50 -11.66
N ALA A 121 -13.05 -5.65 -11.03
CA ALA A 121 -14.07 -6.62 -11.43
C ALA A 121 -15.08 -6.06 -12.43
N LYS A 122 -14.98 -4.77 -12.79
CA LYS A 122 -15.88 -4.08 -13.72
C LYS A 122 -15.10 -3.09 -14.58
N ASN A 123 -15.64 -2.76 -15.72
CA ASN A 123 -15.15 -1.69 -16.57
C ASN A 123 -15.06 -0.39 -15.78
N THR A 124 -13.98 0.34 -15.96
CA THR A 124 -13.62 1.50 -15.14
C THR A 124 -12.78 2.47 -15.96
N ASP A 125 -13.01 3.76 -15.76
CA ASP A 125 -12.16 4.84 -16.27
C ASP A 125 -11.90 5.81 -15.10
N ILE A 126 -10.66 5.80 -14.56
CA ILE A 126 -10.25 6.58 -13.40
C ILE A 126 -8.89 7.21 -13.59
N ASN A 127 -8.68 8.36 -12.95
CA ASN A 127 -7.38 8.95 -12.78
C ASN A 127 -6.83 8.62 -11.39
N VAL A 128 -5.57 8.24 -11.33
CA VAL A 128 -4.85 7.89 -10.11
C VAL A 128 -3.69 8.86 -9.95
N ASP A 129 -3.62 9.52 -8.80
CA ASP A 129 -2.50 10.37 -8.43
C ASP A 129 -1.36 9.51 -7.88
N VAL A 130 -0.16 9.68 -8.44
CA VAL A 130 1.06 9.01 -7.99
C VAL A 130 2.07 10.09 -7.59
N PHE A 131 2.54 10.02 -6.36
CA PHE A 131 3.53 10.94 -5.81
C PHE A 131 4.85 10.22 -5.58
N ASP A 132 5.96 10.84 -5.95
CA ASP A 132 7.28 10.40 -5.50
C ASP A 132 7.50 10.72 -4.00
N ILE A 133 8.67 10.35 -3.49
CA ILE A 133 9.03 10.61 -2.09
C ILE A 133 9.23 12.10 -1.81
N ALA A 134 9.62 12.90 -2.82
CA ALA A 134 9.77 14.34 -2.70
C ALA A 134 8.44 15.10 -2.77
N GLY A 135 7.34 14.43 -3.20
CA GLY A 135 6.00 15.00 -3.33
C GLY A 135 5.66 15.54 -4.72
N ASN A 136 6.47 15.27 -5.74
CA ASN A 136 6.10 15.55 -7.12
C ASN A 136 5.02 14.59 -7.59
N LYS A 137 4.07 15.06 -8.41
CA LYS A 137 2.86 14.35 -8.77
C LYS A 137 2.81 14.01 -10.26
N THR A 138 2.44 12.77 -10.55
CA THR A 138 1.98 12.33 -11.88
C THR A 138 0.54 11.81 -11.77
N VAL A 139 -0.29 12.15 -12.77
CA VAL A 139 -1.66 11.62 -12.90
C VAL A 139 -1.66 10.52 -13.95
N VAL A 140 -2.13 9.34 -13.55
CA VAL A 140 -2.19 8.14 -14.39
C VAL A 140 -3.65 7.82 -14.68
N ASN A 141 -4.03 7.74 -15.97
CA ASN A 141 -5.35 7.25 -16.36
C ASN A 141 -5.34 5.72 -16.47
N ILE A 142 -6.35 5.08 -15.87
CA ILE A 142 -6.62 3.65 -15.97
C ILE A 142 -7.98 3.48 -16.63
N SER A 143 -8.00 2.90 -17.84
CA SER A 143 -9.22 2.63 -18.59
C SER A 143 -9.33 1.14 -18.87
N ILE A 144 -10.41 0.52 -18.39
CA ILE A 144 -10.75 -0.90 -18.57
C ILE A 144 -12.13 -0.95 -19.22
N THR A 145 -12.23 -1.56 -20.40
CA THR A 145 -13.47 -1.63 -21.20
C THR A 145 -13.75 -3.04 -21.71
N ASN A 146 -12.92 -4.01 -21.32
CA ASN A 146 -12.91 -5.36 -21.87
C ASN A 146 -13.51 -6.43 -20.95
N ILE A 147 -14.11 -6.05 -19.82
CA ILE A 147 -14.81 -6.97 -18.92
C ILE A 147 -16.27 -7.05 -19.37
N THR A 148 -16.76 -8.27 -19.64
CA THR A 148 -18.15 -8.55 -20.05
C THR A 148 -18.81 -9.50 -19.06
N GLU A 149 -20.13 -9.54 -19.06
CA GLU A 149 -20.87 -10.50 -18.25
C GLU A 149 -20.80 -11.88 -18.89
N LYS A 150 -20.62 -12.91 -18.08
CA LYS A 150 -20.66 -14.30 -18.53
C LYS A 150 -22.10 -14.62 -19.01
N PRO A 151 -22.28 -15.20 -20.20
CA PRO A 151 -23.61 -15.61 -20.65
C PRO A 151 -24.25 -16.53 -19.61
N THR A 152 -25.39 -16.16 -19.10
CA THR A 152 -26.26 -17.07 -18.36
C THR A 152 -26.88 -18.03 -19.33
N VAL A 153 -26.55 -19.32 -19.22
CA VAL A 153 -27.33 -20.35 -19.91
C VAL A 153 -28.73 -20.30 -19.30
N PRO A 154 -29.81 -20.11 -20.15
CA PRO A 154 -31.15 -20.22 -19.60
C PRO A 154 -31.29 -21.60 -18.96
N GLU A 155 -31.77 -21.64 -17.72
CA GLU A 155 -32.20 -22.91 -17.13
C GLU A 155 -33.19 -23.54 -18.05
N GLU A 156 -32.86 -24.74 -18.57
CA GLU A 156 -33.79 -25.56 -19.34
C GLU A 156 -35.06 -25.71 -18.49
N PRO A 157 -36.25 -25.39 -18.99
CA PRO A 157 -37.47 -25.53 -18.20
C PRO A 157 -37.55 -26.98 -17.68
N GLU A 158 -37.57 -27.13 -16.38
CA GLU A 158 -37.78 -28.45 -15.77
C GLU A 158 -39.00 -29.07 -16.40
N THR A 159 -38.83 -30.20 -17.15
CA THR A 159 -39.93 -30.96 -17.69
C THR A 159 -40.84 -31.36 -16.54
N PRO A 160 -42.17 -31.08 -16.62
CA PRO A 160 -43.09 -31.46 -15.54
C PRO A 160 -42.93 -32.96 -15.25
N VAL A 161 -42.48 -33.28 -14.07
CA VAL A 161 -42.48 -34.72 -13.60
C VAL A 161 -43.95 -35.14 -13.50
N THR A 162 -44.39 -35.92 -14.47
CA THR A 162 -45.68 -36.60 -14.37
C THR A 162 -45.68 -37.51 -13.13
N PRO A 163 -46.68 -37.36 -12.21
CA PRO A 163 -46.77 -38.22 -11.07
C PRO A 163 -46.93 -39.67 -11.52
N PRO A 164 -46.29 -40.68 -10.90
CA PRO A 164 -46.51 -42.06 -11.18
C PRO A 164 -47.96 -42.44 -10.86
N THR A 165 -48.69 -42.88 -11.85
CA THR A 165 -50.03 -43.44 -11.68
C THR A 165 -49.83 -44.87 -11.17
N GLU A 166 -49.97 -45.10 -9.88
CA GLU A 166 -50.07 -46.43 -9.32
C GLU A 166 -51.47 -47.02 -9.62
N PRO A 167 -51.54 -48.23 -10.14
CA PRO A 167 -52.79 -48.97 -10.20
C PRO A 167 -53.12 -49.56 -8.82
N VAL A 168 -54.16 -49.12 -8.19
CA VAL A 168 -54.76 -49.71 -7.01
C VAL A 168 -55.43 -51.05 -7.36
N THR A 169 -54.90 -52.11 -6.90
CA THR A 169 -55.55 -53.42 -6.79
C THR A 169 -56.12 -53.60 -5.39
N PRO A 170 -57.36 -54.04 -5.20
CA PRO A 170 -57.96 -54.22 -3.89
C PRO A 170 -57.57 -55.58 -3.30
N GLU A 171 -57.20 -55.56 -2.04
CA GLU A 171 -56.89 -56.72 -1.26
C GLU A 171 -57.89 -56.98 -0.14
N SER A 172 -58.26 -58.25 -0.02
CA SER A 172 -59.10 -58.82 0.98
C SER A 172 -58.25 -59.40 2.16
N PRO A 173 -58.86 -59.51 3.39
CA PRO A 173 -58.08 -59.66 4.61
C PRO A 173 -57.84 -61.11 5.05
N SER A 174 -56.83 -61.39 5.76
CA SER A 174 -56.84 -62.32 6.89
C SER A 174 -55.51 -62.51 7.64
N ALA A 175 -55.71 -62.49 8.97
CA ALA A 175 -55.16 -63.31 10.05
C ALA A 175 -53.76 -63.08 10.66
N VAL A 176 -53.80 -62.54 11.85
CA VAL A 176 -53.32 -62.92 13.18
C VAL A 176 -52.11 -63.87 13.22
N GLU A 177 -51.00 -63.44 13.87
CA GLU A 177 -50.45 -63.97 15.11
C GLU A 177 -49.13 -63.32 15.52
N GLU A 178 -49.06 -62.95 16.78
CA GLU A 178 -47.90 -62.61 17.61
C GLU A 178 -47.45 -63.93 18.34
N PRO A 179 -46.37 -63.98 19.14
CA PRO A 179 -45.15 -63.12 19.31
C PRO A 179 -43.85 -64.00 19.41
N ALA A 180 -42.73 -63.34 19.60
CA ALA A 180 -41.75 -63.66 20.64
C ALA A 180 -40.27 -63.27 20.34
N VAL A 181 -39.76 -62.52 21.33
CA VAL A 181 -38.46 -62.58 21.98
C VAL A 181 -37.20 -62.11 21.20
N ALA A 182 -36.61 -61.05 21.75
CA ALA A 182 -35.20 -60.68 21.69
C ALA A 182 -34.32 -61.77 22.38
N PRO A 183 -32.99 -61.79 22.29
CA PRO A 183 -32.11 -60.62 22.47
C PRO A 183 -30.71 -60.69 21.78
N LYS A 184 -30.06 -59.53 21.88
CA LYS A 184 -28.63 -59.29 22.20
C LYS A 184 -27.51 -59.43 21.14
N THR A 185 -26.79 -58.35 21.17
CA THR A 185 -25.33 -58.12 21.26
C THR A 185 -24.50 -57.91 20.00
N GLY A 186 -23.83 -56.80 20.07
CA GLY A 186 -22.43 -56.58 19.74
C GLY A 186 -22.19 -56.12 18.31
N ASP A 187 -21.41 -55.20 18.01
CA ASP A 187 -20.32 -54.49 18.59
C ASP A 187 -19.83 -53.45 17.56
N ASN A 188 -19.39 -52.36 18.08
CA ASN A 188 -18.39 -51.42 17.58
C ASN A 188 -18.08 -51.26 16.08
N SER A 189 -18.23 -50.06 15.51
CA SER A 189 -17.07 -49.21 15.33
C SER A 189 -17.33 -47.93 14.56
N MET A 190 -16.83 -46.86 15.15
CA MET A 190 -16.26 -45.64 14.56
C MET A 190 -17.11 -44.76 13.66
N ALA A 191 -17.83 -43.86 14.31
CA ALA A 191 -18.25 -42.60 13.72
C ALA A 191 -17.09 -41.61 13.76
N ALA A 192 -16.64 -41.17 12.63
CA ALA A 192 -15.73 -40.04 12.54
C ALA A 192 -16.52 -38.71 12.66
N MET A 193 -16.34 -38.05 13.79
CA MET A 193 -16.84 -36.70 14.02
C MET A 193 -15.97 -35.67 13.31
N TYR A 194 -16.55 -34.87 12.44
CA TYR A 194 -15.98 -33.58 12.04
C TYR A 194 -16.36 -32.52 13.09
N ALA A 195 -15.36 -32.07 13.83
CA ALA A 195 -15.47 -30.89 14.68
C ALA A 195 -14.89 -29.66 13.94
N ILE A 196 -15.75 -28.71 13.71
CA ILE A 196 -15.38 -27.34 13.32
C ILE A 196 -14.96 -26.61 14.59
N ILE A 197 -13.72 -26.15 14.66
CA ILE A 197 -13.30 -25.22 15.70
C ILE A 197 -12.90 -23.89 15.02
N ALA A 198 -13.73 -22.91 15.21
CA ALA A 198 -13.37 -21.50 15.05
C ALA A 198 -12.56 -21.08 16.28
N GLY A 199 -11.33 -20.66 16.10
CA GLY A 199 -10.45 -20.15 17.15
C GLY A 199 -9.88 -18.81 16.77
N ILE A 200 -10.49 -17.75 17.30
CA ILE A 200 -9.95 -16.41 17.35
C ILE A 200 -8.90 -16.38 18.45
N SER A 201 -7.68 -16.01 18.16
CA SER A 201 -6.74 -15.59 19.20
C SER A 201 -5.80 -14.54 18.67
N GLY A 202 -6.03 -13.30 19.12
CA GLY A 202 -5.12 -12.18 18.95
C GLY A 202 -3.89 -12.35 19.82
N ALA A 203 -2.73 -12.13 19.24
CA ALA A 203 -1.50 -11.94 19.98
C ALA A 203 -0.95 -10.53 19.70
N VAL A 204 -1.12 -9.67 20.69
CA VAL A 204 -0.43 -8.38 20.78
C VAL A 204 1.02 -8.67 21.19
N VAL A 205 1.98 -8.38 20.33
CA VAL A 205 3.40 -8.40 20.68
C VAL A 205 3.84 -6.98 21.04
N LEU A 206 4.01 -6.73 22.33
CA LEU A 206 4.67 -5.55 22.86
C LEU A 206 6.19 -5.74 22.76
N LEU A 207 6.85 -5.02 21.86
CA LEU A 207 8.30 -4.93 21.81
C LEU A 207 8.78 -3.81 22.73
N SER A 208 9.32 -4.20 23.89
CA SER A 208 10.05 -3.32 24.80
C SER A 208 11.42 -2.98 24.24
N ALA A 209 11.65 -1.70 23.96
CA ALA A 209 12.97 -1.18 23.62
C ALA A 209 13.83 -1.09 24.89
N LYS A 210 14.88 -1.90 24.99
CA LYS A 210 15.94 -1.78 25.99
C LYS A 210 16.88 -0.62 25.64
N LYS A 211 16.84 0.44 26.44
CA LYS A 211 17.87 1.47 26.50
C LYS A 211 19.21 0.87 26.97
N LYS A 212 20.21 0.86 26.10
CA LYS A 212 21.60 0.59 26.50
C LYS A 212 22.25 1.90 26.95
N LYS A 213 22.45 2.04 28.23
CA LYS A 213 23.37 3.03 28.83
C LYS A 213 24.80 2.63 28.46
N CYS A 214 25.52 3.49 27.80
CA CYS A 214 26.96 3.38 27.68
C CYS A 214 27.58 4.44 28.60
N ASN A 215 28.28 3.96 29.63
CA ASN A 215 29.17 4.74 30.48
C ASN A 215 30.57 4.63 29.88
N ARG A 216 31.14 5.71 29.49
CA ARG A 216 32.48 6.21 29.77
C ARG A 216 32.83 7.31 28.79
#